data_05ba2fec6a70b247a04e2f36a7376948
#
_entry.id   05ba2fec6a70b247a04e2f36a7376948
#
_cell.length_a   1.000
_cell.length_b   1.000
_cell.length_c   1.000
_cell.angle_alpha   90.00
_cell.angle_beta   90.00
_cell.angle_gamma   90.00
#
_symmetry.space_group_name_H-M   'P 1'
#
loop_
_entity.id
_entity.type
_entity.pdbx_description
1 polymer ?
#
loop_
_entity_poly.entity_id
_entity_poly.type
_entity_poly.pdbx_seq_one_letter_code
_entity_poly.pdbx_strand_id
1 'polypeptide(L)' 'MINLQDSFKITMAKTLTELAIQNNLIDRYAEEVDTANAICTFFKTIYENLDSNKEQ' A
#
# COMPACT_ATOMS: atom_id res chain seq x y z
N MET A 1 -15.22 7.38 14.80
CA MET A 1 -14.57 7.55 15.13
C MET A 1 -13.50 6.91 14.68
N ILE A 2 -13.29 6.16 14.32
CA ILE A 2 -12.38 5.60 13.87
C ILE A 2 -11.69 6.24 12.86
N ASN A 3 -12.02 7.28 12.42
CA ASN A 3 -11.40 7.97 11.39
C ASN A 3 -9.95 8.20 11.60
N LEU A 4 -9.52 8.34 12.82
CA LEU A 4 -8.15 8.54 13.09
C LEU A 4 -7.37 7.33 12.73
N GLN A 5 -7.87 6.16 13.04
CA GLN A 5 -7.20 4.96 12.72
C GLN A 5 -7.13 4.74 11.23
N ASP A 6 -8.18 5.07 10.52
CA ASP A 6 -8.19 4.91 9.09
C ASP A 6 -7.18 5.85 8.44
N SER A 7 -7.09 7.07 8.94
CA SER A 7 -6.12 8.01 8.41
C SER A 7 -4.70 7.52 8.65
N PHE A 8 -4.47 6.94 9.81
CA PHE A 8 -3.15 6.42 10.12
C PHE A 8 -2.79 5.28 9.19
N LYS A 9 -3.75 4.38 8.93
CA LYS A 9 -3.48 3.25 8.05
C LYS A 9 -3.20 3.72 6.63
N ILE A 10 -3.94 4.68 6.16
CA ILE A 10 -3.73 5.21 4.82
C ILE A 10 -2.35 5.84 4.72
N THR A 11 -2.00 6.65 5.71
CA THR A 11 -0.70 7.32 5.72
C THR A 11 0.43 6.30 5.78
N MET A 12 0.28 5.28 6.60
CA MET A 12 1.30 4.26 6.74
C MET A 12 1.44 3.48 5.44
N ALA A 13 0.33 3.08 4.83
CA ALA A 13 0.38 2.34 3.58
C ALA A 13 1.02 3.18 2.48
N LYS A 14 0.70 4.47 2.45
CA LYS A 14 1.27 5.36 1.47
C LYS A 14 2.78 5.48 1.66
N THR A 15 3.22 5.67 2.89
CA THR A 15 4.64 5.81 3.18
C THR A 15 5.40 4.55 2.82
N LEU A 16 4.87 3.39 3.20
CA LEU A 16 5.55 2.15 2.91
C LEU A 16 5.58 1.89 1.40
N THR A 17 4.52 2.25 0.69
CA THR A 17 4.50 2.09 -0.75
C THR A 17 5.54 2.99 -1.41
N GLU A 18 5.66 4.22 -0.93
CA GLU A 18 6.66 5.13 -1.46
C GLU A 18 8.07 4.61 -1.24
N LEU A 19 8.32 4.07 -0.06
CA LEU A 19 9.62 3.51 0.23
C LEU A 19 9.90 2.30 -0.64
N ALA A 20 8.89 1.49 -0.91
CA ALA A 20 9.07 0.33 -1.77
C ALA A 20 9.42 0.76 -3.18
N ILE A 21 8.79 1.82 -3.66
CA ILE A 21 9.09 2.33 -4.99
C ILE A 21 10.53 2.84 -5.03
N GLN A 22 10.93 3.59 -4.02
CA GLN A 22 12.26 4.17 -3.98
C GLN A 22 13.34 3.11 -3.89
N ASN A 23 13.03 1.98 -3.27
CA ASN A 23 14.00 0.92 -3.09
C ASN A 23 13.83 -0.21 -4.11
N ASN A 24 13.06 0.04 -5.15
CA ASN A 24 12.89 -0.91 -6.24
C ASN A 24 12.32 -2.26 -5.79
N LEU A 25 11.44 -2.21 -4.81
CA LEU A 25 10.82 -3.43 -4.35
C LEU A 25 9.57 -3.80 -5.13
N ILE A 26 9.08 -2.88 -5.94
CA ILE A 26 7.94 -3.14 -6.81
C ILE A 26 8.45 -3.24 -8.22
N ASP A 27 8.10 -4.32 -8.90
CA ASP A 27 8.58 -4.55 -10.25
C ASP A 27 8.06 -3.51 -11.22
N ARG A 28 8.90 -3.20 -12.20
CA ARG A 28 8.53 -2.25 -13.19
C ARG A 28 8.16 -3.02 -14.42
N TYR A 29 7.00 -2.85 -14.93
CA TYR A 29 6.54 -3.57 -16.12
C TYR A 29 6.65 -2.70 -17.36
N ALA A 30 6.60 -3.35 -18.50
CA ALA A 30 6.70 -2.65 -19.76
C ALA A 30 5.55 -1.69 -19.99
N GLU A 31 4.36 -2.08 -19.56
CA GLU A 31 3.20 -1.22 -19.72
C GLU A 31 2.98 -0.39 -18.48
N GLU A 32 2.70 0.89 -18.67
CA GLU A 32 2.46 1.76 -17.53
C GLU A 32 1.29 1.31 -16.69
N VAL A 33 0.28 0.78 -17.36
CA VAL A 33 -0.91 0.33 -16.66
C VAL A 33 -0.56 -0.83 -15.73
N ASP A 34 0.29 -1.74 -16.16
CA ASP A 34 0.65 -2.88 -15.34
C ASP A 34 1.48 -2.43 -14.13
N THR A 35 2.36 -1.46 -14.33
CA THR A 35 3.15 -0.94 -13.23
C THR A 35 2.23 -0.24 -12.23
N ALA A 36 1.28 0.55 -12.73
CA ALA A 36 0.35 1.24 -11.84
C ALA A 36 -0.50 0.26 -11.06
N ASN A 37 -0.93 -0.81 -11.72
CA ASN A 37 -1.72 -1.82 -11.03
C ASN A 37 -0.89 -2.52 -9.96
N ALA A 38 0.39 -2.75 -10.21
CA ALA A 38 1.24 -3.38 -9.22
C ALA A 38 1.39 -2.48 -8.00
N ILE A 39 1.51 -1.18 -8.21
CA ILE A 39 1.63 -0.23 -7.11
C ILE A 39 0.34 -0.19 -6.31
N CYS A 40 -0.80 -0.16 -6.98
CA CYS A 40 -2.07 -0.15 -6.30
C CYS A 40 -2.29 -1.43 -5.50
N THR A 41 -1.89 -2.56 -6.06
CA THR A 41 -2.01 -3.83 -5.36
C THR A 41 -1.13 -3.85 -4.12
N PHE A 42 0.08 -3.28 -4.23
CA PHE A 42 0.98 -3.22 -3.10
C PHE A 42 0.36 -2.38 -1.98
N PHE A 43 -0.16 -1.22 -2.32
CA PHE A 43 -0.78 -0.33 -1.35
C PHE A 43 -1.97 -1.02 -0.69
N LYS A 44 -2.82 -1.64 -1.50
CA LYS A 44 -4.01 -2.28 -0.99
C LYS A 44 -3.66 -3.42 -0.04
N THR A 45 -2.64 -4.19 -0.39
CA THR A 45 -2.23 -5.31 0.43
C THR A 45 -1.70 -4.83 1.77
N ILE A 46 -0.92 -3.76 1.77
CA ILE A 46 -0.43 -3.21 3.03
C ILE A 46 -1.59 -2.72 3.87
N TYR A 47 -2.50 -1.99 3.25
CA TYR A 47 -3.62 -1.43 3.98
C TYR A 47 -4.45 -2.56 4.61
N GLU A 48 -4.68 -3.61 3.87
CA GLU A 48 -5.46 -4.73 4.37
C GLU A 48 -4.75 -5.44 5.50
N ASN A 49 -3.43 -5.55 5.42
CA ASN A 49 -2.69 -6.18 6.48
C ASN A 49 -2.68 -5.36 7.75
N LEU A 50 -2.64 -4.04 7.61
CA LEU A 50 -2.70 -3.19 8.77
C LEU A 50 -4.04 -3.30 9.47
N ASP A 51 -5.06 -3.64 8.68
CA ASP A 51 -6.39 -3.74 9.20
C ASP A 51 -6.72 -5.12 9.70
N SER A 52 -5.89 -6.08 9.43
CA SER A 52 -6.22 -7.46 9.71
C SER A 52 -6.28 -7.77 11.18
N ASN A 53 -5.68 -6.96 12.00
CA ASN A 53 -5.72 -7.23 13.36
C ASN A 53 -7.04 -7.33 13.89
N LYS A 54 -7.96 -6.68 13.31
CA LYS A 54 -9.22 -6.68 13.85
C LYS A 54 -9.85 -7.95 13.74
N GLU A 55 -9.42 -8.75 13.01
CA GLU A 55 -10.07 -9.88 12.90
C GLU A 55 -9.67 -10.79 13.76
N GLN A 56 -9.03 -10.80 14.21
CA GLN A 56 -8.68 -11.65 14.97
C GLN A 56 -8.94 -11.72 15.75
#